data_5baef78f9bfa83e008b302638dfe0545
#
_entry.id   5baef78f9bfa83e008b302638dfe0545
#
_cell.length_a   1.000
_cell.length_b   1.000
_cell.length_c   1.000
_cell.angle_alpha   90.00
_cell.angle_beta   90.00
_cell.angle_gamma   90.00
#
_symmetry.space_group_name_H-M   'P 1'
#
loop_
_entity.id
_entity.type
_entity.pdbx_description
1 polymer ?
#
loop_
_entity_poly.entity_id
_entity_poly.type
_entity_poly.pdbx_seq_one_letter_code
_entity_poly.pdbx_strand_id
1 'polypeptide(L)'
;TKILKKERFDKIPSIDEAQADQKLKNLLKDFHRKIVVLDDDPTGVQTVHDISVYTDWSEDSIAAGFAEENSMFFILTNSRAFTAEYTQQVHQTIAERVAAEAKKCGKDFMIISRSDSTLRGHYPLETITLRDTLEKAGSPVIDGEVLMPFFKEGGRFTIDNVHYVQE
;
A
#
# COMPACT_ATOMS: atom_id res chain seq x y z
N THR A 1 -10.41 -11.97 -24.34
CA THR A 1 -10.24 -10.66 -23.69
C THR A 1 -11.63 -10.07 -23.48
N LYS A 2 -11.98 -9.66 -22.27
CA LYS A 2 -13.22 -8.93 -21.99
C LYS A 2 -12.98 -7.45 -22.32
N ILE A 3 -13.81 -6.87 -23.15
CA ILE A 3 -13.76 -5.43 -23.48
C ILE A 3 -14.81 -4.72 -22.63
N LEU A 4 -14.40 -3.68 -21.91
CA LEU A 4 -15.30 -2.83 -21.15
C LEU A 4 -15.99 -1.84 -22.10
N LYS A 5 -17.32 -1.94 -22.22
CA LYS A 5 -18.11 -1.00 -23.01
C LYS A 5 -18.45 0.23 -22.17
N LYS A 6 -18.45 1.41 -22.79
CA LYS A 6 -18.79 2.71 -22.16
C LYS A 6 -20.12 2.64 -21.37
N GLU A 7 -21.10 1.93 -21.88
CA GLU A 7 -22.40 1.71 -21.23
C GLU A 7 -22.33 1.09 -19.81
N ARG A 8 -21.23 0.45 -19.45
CA ARG A 8 -21.03 -0.05 -18.08
C ARG A 8 -20.64 1.05 -17.11
N PHE A 9 -19.92 2.09 -17.55
CA PHE A 9 -19.61 3.25 -16.72
C PHE A 9 -20.87 4.01 -16.35
N ASP A 10 -21.85 4.09 -17.27
CA ASP A 10 -23.12 4.80 -17.04
C ASP A 10 -23.99 4.12 -15.95
N LYS A 11 -23.67 2.88 -15.58
CA LYS A 11 -24.35 2.13 -14.53
C LYS A 11 -23.70 2.23 -13.16
N ILE A 12 -22.52 2.86 -13.06
CA ILE A 12 -21.84 3.08 -11.79
C ILE A 12 -22.61 4.17 -11.05
N PRO A 13 -23.05 3.94 -9.81
CA PRO A 13 -23.72 4.98 -9.03
C PRO A 13 -22.84 6.21 -8.87
N SER A 14 -23.42 7.37 -9.03
CA SER A 14 -22.73 8.62 -8.68
C SER A 14 -22.49 8.68 -7.18
N ILE A 15 -21.31 9.11 -6.78
CA ILE A 15 -20.95 9.34 -5.39
C ILE A 15 -21.10 10.83 -5.12
N ASP A 16 -21.69 11.19 -3.98
CA ASP A 16 -21.63 12.55 -3.45
C ASP A 16 -20.20 12.80 -2.91
N GLU A 17 -19.36 13.40 -3.76
CA GLU A 17 -17.95 13.67 -3.44
C GLU A 17 -17.83 14.60 -2.23
N ALA A 18 -18.70 15.59 -2.09
CA ALA A 18 -18.67 16.52 -0.96
C ALA A 18 -18.95 15.80 0.36
N GLN A 19 -19.91 14.89 0.36
CA GLN A 19 -20.21 14.07 1.55
C GLN A 19 -19.06 13.12 1.86
N ALA A 20 -18.46 12.50 0.86
CA ALA A 20 -17.31 11.61 1.01
C ALA A 20 -16.11 12.36 1.60
N ASP A 21 -15.79 13.54 1.08
CA ASP A 21 -14.73 14.41 1.57
C ASP A 21 -14.94 14.85 3.03
N GLN A 22 -16.17 15.24 3.36
CA GLN A 22 -16.48 15.64 4.73
C GLN A 22 -16.35 14.46 5.71
N LYS A 23 -16.76 13.26 5.29
CA LYS A 23 -16.60 12.04 6.07
C LYS A 23 -15.12 11.69 6.26
N LEU A 24 -14.32 11.76 5.19
CA LEU A 24 -12.88 11.53 5.25
C LEU A 24 -12.20 12.52 6.20
N LYS A 25 -12.47 13.82 6.07
CA LYS A 25 -11.92 14.86 6.96
C LYS A 25 -12.24 14.59 8.43
N ASN A 26 -13.44 14.10 8.73
CA ASN A 26 -13.80 13.75 10.10
C ASN A 26 -13.06 12.52 10.61
N LEU A 27 -12.93 11.47 9.80
CA LEU A 27 -12.21 10.25 10.18
C LEU A 27 -10.71 10.49 10.36
N LEU A 28 -10.11 11.38 9.56
CA LEU A 28 -8.69 11.71 9.68
C LEU A 28 -8.32 12.44 10.98
N LYS A 29 -9.28 13.08 11.67
CA LYS A 29 -9.02 13.74 12.97
C LYS A 29 -8.57 12.74 14.04
N ASP A 30 -9.09 11.52 13.98
CA ASP A 30 -8.82 10.46 14.95
C ASP A 30 -7.85 9.39 14.38
N PHE A 31 -7.25 9.68 13.23
CA PHE A 31 -6.30 8.76 12.60
C PHE A 31 -4.88 9.04 13.10
N HIS A 32 -4.37 8.19 13.99
CA HIS A 32 -3.06 8.34 14.63
C HIS A 32 -2.06 7.25 14.23
N ARG A 33 -2.39 6.42 13.24
CA ARG A 33 -1.50 5.37 12.76
C ARG A 33 -0.44 5.92 11.80
N LYS A 34 0.75 5.38 11.87
CA LYS A 34 1.77 5.61 10.84
C LYS A 34 1.47 4.72 9.64
N ILE A 35 1.42 5.28 8.44
CA ILE A 35 1.28 4.53 7.20
C ILE A 35 2.67 4.27 6.63
N VAL A 36 3.02 2.99 6.48
CA VAL A 36 4.26 2.54 5.85
C VAL A 36 3.92 2.01 4.47
N VAL A 37 4.36 2.68 3.43
CA VAL A 37 4.10 2.26 2.04
C VAL A 37 5.32 1.53 1.50
N LEU A 38 5.14 0.27 1.13
CA LEU A 38 6.16 -0.49 0.41
C LEU A 38 5.94 -0.33 -1.08
N ASP A 39 6.92 0.24 -1.77
CA ASP A 39 6.84 0.55 -3.19
C ASP A 39 7.74 -0.39 -3.98
N ASP A 40 7.16 -1.15 -4.90
CA ASP A 40 7.88 -2.16 -5.68
C ASP A 40 8.67 -1.57 -6.86
N ASP A 41 8.48 -0.27 -7.15
CA ASP A 41 9.06 0.41 -8.31
C ASP A 41 9.23 1.92 -8.01
N PRO A 42 10.32 2.58 -8.45
CA PRO A 42 10.59 3.99 -8.17
C PRO A 42 9.53 4.98 -8.67
N THR A 43 8.61 4.54 -9.50
CA THR A 43 7.55 5.40 -10.05
C THR A 43 6.34 5.55 -9.13
N GLY A 44 6.29 4.82 -8.02
CA GLY A 44 5.14 4.80 -7.12
C GLY A 44 4.87 6.10 -6.39
N VAL A 45 5.87 6.93 -6.23
CA VAL A 45 5.76 8.22 -5.51
C VAL A 45 5.37 9.40 -6.40
N GLN A 46 5.07 9.18 -7.68
CA GLN A 46 4.78 10.27 -8.64
C GLN A 46 3.55 11.11 -8.29
N THR A 47 2.64 10.59 -7.49
CA THR A 47 1.37 11.23 -7.13
C THR A 47 1.37 11.86 -5.74
N VAL A 48 2.50 11.82 -5.04
CA VAL A 48 2.66 12.39 -3.69
C VAL A 48 3.79 13.41 -3.66
N HIS A 49 3.75 14.33 -2.71
CA HIS A 49 4.79 15.32 -2.47
C HIS A 49 5.02 15.50 -0.97
N ASP A 50 6.17 16.06 -0.60
CA ASP A 50 6.56 16.33 0.78
C ASP A 50 6.57 15.09 1.68
N ILE A 51 6.88 13.93 1.11
CA ILE A 51 6.93 12.64 1.79
C ILE A 51 8.31 12.02 1.61
N SER A 52 8.87 11.49 2.69
CA SER A 52 10.16 10.79 2.64
C SER A 52 10.05 9.45 1.96
N VAL A 53 11.04 9.15 1.14
CA VAL A 53 11.22 7.86 0.48
C VAL A 53 12.56 7.29 0.89
N TYR A 54 12.54 6.23 1.68
CA TYR A 54 13.74 5.50 2.08
C TYR A 54 14.08 4.46 1.01
N THR A 55 15.32 4.47 0.57
CA THR A 55 15.82 3.56 -0.48
C THR A 55 16.46 2.29 0.09
N ASP A 56 16.41 2.15 1.38
CA ASP A 56 16.79 0.97 2.13
C ASP A 56 15.79 0.72 3.26
N TRP A 57 15.88 -0.45 3.87
CA TRP A 57 15.01 -0.86 4.98
C TRP A 57 15.81 -1.21 6.22
N SER A 58 16.91 -0.49 6.46
CA SER A 58 17.67 -0.59 7.70
C SER A 58 16.82 -0.21 8.92
N GLU A 59 17.21 -0.64 10.09
CA GLU A 59 16.53 -0.24 11.33
C GLU A 59 16.55 1.27 11.50
N ASP A 60 17.66 1.93 11.12
CA ASP A 60 17.81 3.39 11.21
C ASP A 60 16.85 4.11 10.27
N SER A 61 16.71 3.65 9.02
CA SER A 61 15.77 4.23 8.05
C SER A 61 14.31 4.08 8.50
N ILE A 62 13.94 2.91 9.02
CA ILE A 62 12.60 2.68 9.54
C ILE A 62 12.35 3.55 10.79
N ALA A 63 13.31 3.62 11.71
CA ALA A 63 13.20 4.48 12.89
C ALA A 63 13.04 5.96 12.51
N ALA A 64 13.81 6.44 11.52
CA ALA A 64 13.68 7.79 11.00
C ALA A 64 12.27 8.04 10.44
N GLY A 65 11.72 7.12 9.63
CA GLY A 65 10.37 7.22 9.10
C GLY A 65 9.30 7.27 10.20
N PHE A 66 9.45 6.49 11.26
CA PHE A 66 8.55 6.54 12.42
C PHE A 66 8.67 7.84 13.20
N ALA A 67 9.86 8.46 13.25
CA ALA A 67 10.10 9.70 13.97
C ALA A 67 9.54 10.95 13.28
N GLU A 68 9.27 10.89 11.97
CA GLU A 68 8.73 12.02 11.21
C GLU A 68 7.36 12.46 11.73
N GLU A 69 7.05 13.75 11.55
CA GLU A 69 5.73 14.32 11.84
C GLU A 69 4.66 13.83 10.85
N ASN A 70 5.05 13.59 9.59
CA ASN A 70 4.16 13.06 8.58
C ASN A 70 3.55 11.72 9.01
N SER A 71 2.28 11.53 8.73
CA SER A 71 1.57 10.27 9.02
C SER A 71 1.99 9.12 8.11
N MET A 72 2.77 9.39 7.05
CA MET A 72 3.15 8.41 6.02
C MET A 72 4.61 8.58 5.63
N PHE A 73 5.27 7.46 5.31
CA PHE A 73 6.54 7.42 4.61
C PHE A 73 6.61 6.19 3.69
N PHE A 74 7.49 6.25 2.70
CA PHE A 74 7.69 5.18 1.72
C PHE A 74 9.00 4.44 1.98
N ILE A 75 8.99 3.15 1.69
CA ILE A 75 10.18 2.30 1.56
C ILE A 75 10.19 1.77 0.13
N LEU A 76 11.16 2.18 -0.66
CA LEU A 76 11.38 1.67 -2.00
C LEU A 76 12.05 0.31 -1.92
N THR A 77 11.30 -0.75 -2.14
CA THR A 77 11.81 -2.13 -2.14
C THR A 77 12.43 -2.51 -3.48
N ASN A 78 11.94 -1.93 -4.57
CA ASN A 78 12.29 -2.30 -5.96
C ASN A 78 12.04 -3.78 -6.26
N SER A 79 11.11 -4.40 -5.53
CA SER A 79 10.87 -5.86 -5.53
C SER A 79 10.31 -6.40 -6.84
N ARG A 80 9.74 -5.55 -7.70
CA ARG A 80 9.28 -5.94 -9.04
C ARG A 80 10.37 -6.60 -9.88
N ALA A 81 11.64 -6.21 -9.66
CA ALA A 81 12.80 -6.73 -10.36
C ALA A 81 13.43 -7.98 -9.69
N PHE A 82 12.95 -8.38 -8.52
CA PHE A 82 13.53 -9.48 -7.75
C PHE A 82 12.93 -10.83 -8.13
N THR A 83 13.60 -11.92 -7.68
CA THR A 83 12.96 -13.25 -7.66
C THR A 83 11.90 -13.32 -6.56
N ALA A 84 10.99 -14.27 -6.67
CA ALA A 84 9.94 -14.46 -5.66
C ALA A 84 10.55 -14.74 -4.26
N GLU A 85 11.58 -15.57 -4.20
CA GLU A 85 12.27 -15.93 -2.96
C GLU A 85 12.92 -14.71 -2.29
N TYR A 86 13.57 -13.87 -3.07
CA TYR A 86 14.21 -12.67 -2.53
C TYR A 86 13.16 -11.62 -2.12
N THR A 87 12.10 -11.46 -2.90
CA THR A 87 10.95 -10.62 -2.53
C THR A 87 10.37 -11.05 -1.18
N GLN A 88 10.16 -12.35 -0.98
CA GLN A 88 9.67 -12.87 0.30
C GLN A 88 10.61 -12.51 1.45
N GLN A 89 11.92 -12.72 1.30
CA GLN A 89 12.91 -12.40 2.34
C GLN A 89 12.92 -10.91 2.69
N VAL A 90 12.86 -10.04 1.67
CA VAL A 90 12.83 -8.58 1.87
C VAL A 90 11.58 -8.16 2.62
N HIS A 91 10.40 -8.64 2.20
CA HIS A 91 9.13 -8.28 2.85
C HIS A 91 9.05 -8.81 4.29
N GLN A 92 9.56 -10.02 4.53
CA GLN A 92 9.68 -10.54 5.90
C GLN A 92 10.57 -9.65 6.76
N THR A 93 11.76 -9.29 6.28
CA THR A 93 12.71 -8.43 7.01
C THR A 93 12.10 -7.08 7.33
N ILE A 94 11.42 -6.46 6.35
CA ILE A 94 10.75 -5.17 6.55
C ILE A 94 9.63 -5.28 7.60
N ALA A 95 8.78 -6.29 7.50
CA ALA A 95 7.68 -6.49 8.44
C ALA A 95 8.18 -6.69 9.88
N GLU A 96 9.24 -7.48 10.09
CA GLU A 96 9.86 -7.69 11.39
C GLU A 96 10.39 -6.37 11.97
N ARG A 97 11.11 -5.57 11.17
CA ARG A 97 11.68 -4.28 11.60
C ARG A 97 10.62 -3.23 11.87
N VAL A 98 9.60 -3.14 11.01
CA VAL A 98 8.46 -2.22 11.21
C VAL A 98 7.73 -2.56 12.51
N ALA A 99 7.42 -3.84 12.76
CA ALA A 99 6.75 -4.27 13.98
C ALA A 99 7.59 -3.98 15.23
N ALA A 100 8.92 -4.22 15.16
CA ALA A 100 9.83 -3.94 16.25
C ALA A 100 9.91 -2.44 16.58
N GLU A 101 10.07 -1.58 15.56
CA GLU A 101 10.14 -0.14 15.78
C GLU A 101 8.81 0.46 16.24
N ALA A 102 7.68 0.03 15.67
CA ALA A 102 6.35 0.43 16.12
C ALA A 102 6.14 0.13 17.61
N LYS A 103 6.53 -1.06 18.06
CA LYS A 103 6.49 -1.45 19.47
C LYS A 103 7.41 -0.57 20.32
N LYS A 104 8.62 -0.30 19.86
CA LYS A 104 9.63 0.51 20.57
C LYS A 104 9.18 1.95 20.77
N CYS A 105 8.56 2.56 19.75
CA CYS A 105 8.08 3.94 19.81
C CYS A 105 6.62 4.08 20.28
N GLY A 106 5.92 2.98 20.53
CA GLY A 106 4.53 2.96 21.00
C GLY A 106 3.54 3.51 19.97
N LYS A 107 3.82 3.38 18.67
CA LYS A 107 2.97 3.86 17.59
C LYS A 107 2.27 2.72 16.88
N ASP A 108 0.98 2.87 16.66
CA ASP A 108 0.23 2.00 15.75
C ASP A 108 0.63 2.30 14.30
N PHE A 109 0.53 1.28 13.46
CA PHE A 109 0.85 1.42 12.04
C PHE A 109 -0.11 0.64 11.14
N MET A 110 -0.02 0.94 9.85
CA MET A 110 -0.65 0.20 8.76
C MET A 110 0.35 0.09 7.62
N ILE A 111 0.42 -1.06 6.96
CA ILE A 111 1.24 -1.25 5.76
C ILE A 111 0.36 -1.19 4.52
N ILE A 112 0.82 -0.47 3.51
CA ILE A 112 0.29 -0.50 2.15
C ILE A 112 1.34 -1.13 1.25
N SER A 113 1.02 -2.26 0.63
CA SER A 113 1.82 -2.82 -0.45
C SER A 113 1.40 -2.13 -1.76
N ARG A 114 2.20 -1.15 -2.17
CA ARG A 114 1.99 -0.44 -3.43
C ARG A 114 2.73 -1.19 -4.52
N SER A 115 1.98 -1.91 -5.33
CA SER A 115 2.52 -2.73 -6.40
C SER A 115 1.99 -2.26 -7.77
N ASP A 116 2.40 -2.93 -8.83
CA ASP A 116 2.03 -2.56 -10.17
C ASP A 116 0.52 -2.72 -10.45
N SER A 117 -0.11 -1.65 -10.93
CA SER A 117 -1.54 -1.64 -11.26
C SER A 117 -1.96 -2.59 -12.39
N THR A 118 -0.99 -3.19 -13.11
CA THR A 118 -1.20 -4.25 -14.10
C THR A 118 -0.84 -5.63 -13.55
N LEU A 119 -0.58 -5.74 -12.25
CA LEU A 119 -0.30 -6.99 -11.53
C LEU A 119 0.96 -7.73 -12.02
N ARG A 120 1.99 -6.98 -12.46
CA ARG A 120 3.30 -7.54 -12.84
C ARG A 120 4.23 -7.81 -11.65
N GLY A 121 3.87 -7.35 -10.45
CA GLY A 121 4.60 -7.60 -9.21
C GLY A 121 4.39 -9.03 -8.67
N HIS A 122 4.71 -9.21 -7.40
CA HIS A 122 4.67 -10.52 -6.74
C HIS A 122 3.40 -10.73 -5.88
N TYR A 123 2.29 -10.08 -6.25
CA TYR A 123 1.02 -10.34 -5.58
C TYR A 123 0.54 -11.79 -5.84
N PRO A 124 0.06 -12.56 -4.86
CA PRO A 124 -0.18 -12.19 -3.45
C PRO A 124 0.99 -12.50 -2.50
N LEU A 125 2.15 -12.90 -2.99
CA LEU A 125 3.29 -13.30 -2.16
C LEU A 125 3.69 -12.18 -1.18
N GLU A 126 3.74 -10.94 -1.65
CA GLU A 126 4.12 -9.77 -0.85
C GLU A 126 3.17 -9.59 0.34
N THR A 127 1.87 -9.54 0.07
CA THR A 127 0.86 -9.29 1.10
C THR A 127 0.71 -10.46 2.07
N ILE A 128 0.79 -11.70 1.60
CA ILE A 128 0.77 -12.89 2.44
C ILE A 128 1.99 -12.90 3.38
N THR A 129 3.18 -12.60 2.85
CA THR A 129 4.41 -12.56 3.65
C THR A 129 4.33 -11.48 4.74
N LEU A 130 3.85 -10.28 4.40
CA LEU A 130 3.66 -9.20 5.36
C LEU A 130 2.69 -9.62 6.47
N ARG A 131 1.50 -10.11 6.11
CA ARG A 131 0.49 -10.56 7.08
C ARG A 131 1.04 -11.61 8.03
N ASP A 132 1.55 -12.72 7.47
CA ASP A 132 2.00 -13.86 8.27
C ASP A 132 3.17 -13.48 9.21
N THR A 133 4.05 -12.56 8.75
CA THR A 133 5.17 -12.08 9.56
C THR A 133 4.69 -11.16 10.68
N LEU A 134 3.79 -10.22 10.39
CA LEU A 134 3.24 -9.31 11.39
C LEU A 134 2.45 -10.04 12.47
N GLU A 135 1.62 -11.01 12.10
CA GLU A 135 0.87 -11.84 13.06
C GLU A 135 1.82 -12.65 13.95
N LYS A 136 2.88 -13.24 13.40
CA LYS A 136 3.93 -13.93 14.17
C LYS A 136 4.68 -12.99 15.11
N ALA A 137 4.86 -11.72 14.73
CA ALA A 137 5.48 -10.70 15.57
C ALA A 137 4.55 -10.16 16.68
N GLY A 138 3.32 -10.65 16.74
CA GLY A 138 2.34 -10.29 17.77
C GLY A 138 1.42 -9.13 17.41
N SER A 139 1.37 -8.74 16.14
CA SER A 139 0.33 -7.83 15.66
C SER A 139 -1.06 -8.48 15.72
N PRO A 140 -2.14 -7.70 15.81
CA PRO A 140 -3.50 -8.24 15.73
C PRO A 140 -3.70 -9.06 14.44
N VAL A 141 -4.57 -10.05 14.49
CA VAL A 141 -4.97 -10.85 13.33
C VAL A 141 -5.54 -9.92 12.26
N ILE A 142 -5.13 -10.11 11.03
CA ILE A 142 -5.60 -9.33 9.88
C ILE A 142 -6.84 -10.00 9.30
N ASP A 143 -8.00 -9.41 9.53
CA ASP A 143 -9.29 -9.97 9.14
C ASP A 143 -9.60 -9.86 7.64
N GLY A 144 -8.88 -9.01 6.92
CA GLY A 144 -9.13 -8.80 5.50
C GLY A 144 -8.06 -7.98 4.82
N GLU A 145 -8.07 -8.06 3.49
CA GLU A 145 -7.19 -7.31 2.61
C GLU A 145 -8.01 -6.49 1.61
N VAL A 146 -7.66 -5.22 1.44
CA VAL A 146 -8.26 -4.37 0.41
C VAL A 146 -7.37 -4.38 -0.82
N LEU A 147 -7.84 -4.99 -1.89
CA LEU A 147 -7.17 -4.99 -3.19
C LEU A 147 -7.80 -3.93 -4.10
N MET A 148 -7.04 -2.89 -4.42
CA MET A 148 -7.52 -1.76 -5.21
C MET A 148 -6.49 -1.36 -6.28
N PRO A 149 -6.36 -2.11 -7.40
CA PRO A 149 -5.41 -1.84 -8.47
C PRO A 149 -5.89 -0.73 -9.42
N PHE A 150 -6.83 0.08 -9.00
CA PHE A 150 -7.38 1.20 -9.75
C PHE A 150 -6.36 2.32 -9.92
N PHE A 151 -6.22 2.80 -11.17
CA PHE A 151 -5.39 3.95 -11.50
C PHE A 151 -5.98 4.67 -12.72
N LYS A 152 -6.92 5.59 -12.50
CA LYS A 152 -7.68 6.28 -13.54
C LYS A 152 -6.79 7.03 -14.52
N GLU A 153 -5.82 7.77 -14.02
CA GLU A 153 -4.88 8.59 -14.79
C GLU A 153 -4.02 7.74 -15.74
N GLY A 154 -3.77 6.49 -15.36
CA GLY A 154 -3.07 5.50 -16.18
C GLY A 154 -4.01 4.59 -16.98
N GLY A 155 -5.32 4.87 -17.01
CA GLY A 155 -6.28 4.06 -17.73
C GLY A 155 -6.54 2.67 -17.14
N ARG A 156 -6.44 2.51 -15.80
CA ARG A 156 -6.70 1.23 -15.11
C ARG A 156 -7.98 1.32 -14.30
N PHE A 157 -8.87 0.37 -14.53
CA PHE A 157 -10.20 0.33 -13.93
C PHE A 157 -10.52 -1.08 -13.46
N THR A 158 -11.22 -1.19 -12.33
CA THR A 158 -11.71 -2.47 -11.83
C THR A 158 -13.22 -2.40 -11.71
N ILE A 159 -13.94 -3.27 -12.44
CA ILE A 159 -15.41 -3.32 -12.47
C ILE A 159 -15.83 -4.79 -12.44
N ASP A 160 -16.78 -5.14 -11.59
CA ASP A 160 -17.28 -6.51 -11.42
C ASP A 160 -16.14 -7.54 -11.22
N ASN A 161 -15.16 -7.23 -10.38
CA ASN A 161 -13.97 -8.06 -10.12
C ASN A 161 -13.11 -8.35 -11.37
N VAL A 162 -13.22 -7.52 -12.40
CA VAL A 162 -12.37 -7.59 -13.60
C VAL A 162 -11.56 -6.31 -13.71
N HIS A 163 -10.25 -6.47 -13.82
CA HIS A 163 -9.33 -5.36 -14.03
C HIS A 163 -9.16 -5.09 -15.53
N TYR A 164 -9.35 -3.85 -15.92
CA TYR A 164 -9.26 -3.39 -17.31
C TYR A 164 -8.11 -2.42 -17.46
N VAL A 165 -7.40 -2.53 -18.58
CA VAL A 165 -6.35 -1.61 -18.99
C VAL A 165 -6.78 -0.98 -20.31
N GLN A 166 -6.78 0.35 -20.36
CA GLN A 166 -7.05 1.09 -21.59
C GLN A 166 -5.82 1.01 -22.50
N GLU A 167 -6.04 0.64 -23.75
CA GLU A 167 -5.05 0.65 -24.83
C GLU A 167 -5.15 1.95 -25.64
#